data_bf0dc3b557038d557ef905aa7d301dc0
#
_entry.id   bf0dc3b557038d557ef905aa7d301dc0
#
_cell.length_a   1.000
_cell.length_b   1.000
_cell.length_c   1.000
_cell.angle_alpha   90.00
_cell.angle_beta   90.00
_cell.angle_gamma   90.00
#
_symmetry.space_group_name_H-M   'P 1'
#
loop_
_entity.id
_entity.type
_entity.pdbx_description
1 polymer ?
#
loop_
_entity_poly.entity_id
_entity_poly.type
_entity_poly.pdbx_seq_one_letter_code
_entity_poly.pdbx_strand_id
1 'polypeptide(L)'
;ASGEDGCQMTVAAATAVYDEISKLDIFNDVKIADFEESVKSGIIEYVDDSVYDTFLEKVMEQQVNPGICKGSGLKVVYTPLNGTGNKLVRKVLNKIGVEEVDIVKEQELPDGNFTTCPYPNPEIKEALQKGLDLCEKVQPDLLLATDPDADRVGIAVKDYDGSYRLISGNENGVMLTNYILSCKKENGTLPEKPVVVKTIVTTKLINKLCEKY
;
A
#
# COMPACT_ATOMS: atom_id res chain seq x y z
N ALA A 1 -13.77 2.58 10.20
CA ALA A 1 -14.45 3.86 10.40
C ALA A 1 -13.53 4.83 11.13
N SER A 2 -13.57 6.11 10.75
CA SER A 2 -12.73 7.17 11.30
C SER A 2 -13.55 8.13 12.18
N GLY A 3 -12.91 8.72 13.18
CA GLY A 3 -13.48 9.84 13.94
C GLY A 3 -13.42 11.15 13.15
N GLU A 4 -13.94 12.24 13.72
CA GLU A 4 -13.93 13.58 13.10
C GLU A 4 -12.50 14.10 12.82
N ASP A 5 -11.51 13.62 13.58
CA ASP A 5 -10.09 13.94 13.45
C ASP A 5 -9.36 13.07 12.40
N GLY A 6 -10.09 12.18 11.70
CA GLY A 6 -9.51 11.22 10.75
C GLY A 6 -8.82 10.00 11.37
N CYS A 7 -8.70 9.93 12.69
CA CYS A 7 -8.14 8.79 13.40
C CYS A 7 -9.10 7.60 13.44
N GLN A 8 -8.58 6.43 13.73
CA GLN A 8 -9.40 5.25 13.95
C GLN A 8 -10.39 5.47 15.09
N MET A 9 -11.65 5.07 14.90
CA MET A 9 -12.71 5.18 15.88
C MET A 9 -12.31 4.52 17.22
N THR A 10 -12.60 5.21 18.33
CA THR A 10 -12.34 4.66 19.67
C THR A 10 -13.23 3.45 19.95
N VAL A 11 -12.80 2.58 20.88
CA VAL A 11 -13.58 1.40 21.28
C VAL A 11 -14.98 1.78 21.74
N ALA A 12 -15.13 2.84 22.52
CA ALA A 12 -16.43 3.31 23.01
C ALA A 12 -17.36 3.72 21.85
N ALA A 13 -16.85 4.48 20.88
CA ALA A 13 -17.61 4.88 19.69
C ALA A 13 -17.98 3.68 18.80
N ALA A 14 -17.04 2.76 18.61
CA ALA A 14 -17.27 1.54 17.86
C ALA A 14 -18.35 0.66 18.52
N THR A 15 -18.32 0.53 19.85
CA THR A 15 -19.33 -0.21 20.62
C THR A 15 -20.71 0.43 20.45
N ALA A 16 -20.83 1.74 20.54
CA ALA A 16 -22.10 2.44 20.35
C ALA A 16 -22.68 2.20 18.94
N VAL A 17 -21.85 2.22 17.90
CA VAL A 17 -22.29 1.88 16.52
C VAL A 17 -22.70 0.42 16.43
N TYR A 18 -21.95 -0.49 17.02
CA TYR A 18 -22.27 -1.93 17.01
C TYR A 18 -23.59 -2.22 17.72
N ASP A 19 -23.87 -1.54 18.84
CA ASP A 19 -25.12 -1.66 19.60
C ASP A 19 -26.33 -1.21 18.76
N GLU A 20 -26.18 -0.17 17.92
CA GLU A 20 -27.23 0.24 16.98
C GLU A 20 -27.42 -0.78 15.84
N ILE A 21 -26.31 -1.26 15.24
CA ILE A 21 -26.37 -2.29 14.20
C ILE A 21 -27.06 -3.56 14.70
N SER A 22 -26.80 -3.95 15.95
CA SER A 22 -27.37 -5.17 16.55
C SER A 22 -28.90 -5.13 16.73
N LYS A 23 -29.52 -3.95 16.65
CA LYS A 23 -30.96 -3.76 16.71
C LYS A 23 -31.65 -3.92 15.34
N LEU A 24 -30.86 -3.91 14.26
CA LEU A 24 -31.38 -3.93 12.89
C LEU A 24 -31.56 -5.36 12.37
N ASP A 25 -32.63 -5.58 11.63
CA ASP A 25 -32.79 -6.73 10.72
C ASP A 25 -32.11 -6.38 9.38
N ILE A 26 -31.00 -7.07 9.09
CA ILE A 26 -30.18 -6.81 7.89
C ILE A 26 -30.94 -7.02 6.57
N PHE A 27 -32.05 -7.76 6.58
CA PHE A 27 -32.87 -8.02 5.39
C PHE A 27 -34.02 -7.04 5.22
N ASN A 28 -34.57 -6.52 6.33
CA ASN A 28 -35.79 -5.70 6.30
C ASN A 28 -35.54 -4.21 6.59
N ASP A 29 -34.51 -3.88 7.38
CA ASP A 29 -34.27 -2.51 7.82
C ASP A 29 -33.30 -1.75 6.93
N VAL A 30 -32.55 -2.47 6.04
CA VAL A 30 -31.63 -1.82 5.10
C VAL A 30 -32.43 -1.11 4.00
N LYS A 31 -32.36 0.22 3.99
CA LYS A 31 -32.99 1.04 2.94
C LYS A 31 -32.10 1.10 1.72
N ILE A 32 -32.64 0.71 0.57
CA ILE A 32 -31.93 0.74 -0.70
C ILE A 32 -32.49 1.89 -1.53
N ALA A 33 -31.63 2.76 -2.03
CA ALA A 33 -31.96 3.80 -2.99
C ALA A 33 -31.56 3.36 -4.41
N ASP A 34 -32.24 3.93 -5.42
CA ASP A 34 -31.80 3.78 -6.80
C ASP A 34 -30.49 4.50 -7.02
N PHE A 35 -29.51 3.80 -7.59
CA PHE A 35 -28.13 4.34 -7.76
C PHE A 35 -28.10 5.54 -8.73
N GLU A 36 -28.75 5.40 -9.89
CA GLU A 36 -28.74 6.42 -10.94
C GLU A 36 -29.49 7.69 -10.50
N GLU A 37 -30.61 7.52 -9.80
CA GLU A 37 -31.35 8.67 -9.23
C GLU A 37 -30.55 9.34 -8.11
N SER A 38 -29.84 8.56 -7.30
CA SER A 38 -28.98 9.08 -6.22
C SER A 38 -27.79 9.89 -6.77
N VAL A 39 -27.19 9.46 -7.87
CA VAL A 39 -26.15 10.22 -8.56
C VAL A 39 -26.74 11.50 -9.18
N LYS A 40 -27.88 11.44 -9.85
CA LYS A 40 -28.53 12.61 -10.45
C LYS A 40 -28.94 13.66 -9.43
N SER A 41 -29.38 13.24 -8.25
CA SER A 41 -29.81 14.14 -7.16
C SER A 41 -28.65 14.65 -6.31
N GLY A 42 -27.42 14.20 -6.54
CA GLY A 42 -26.25 14.60 -5.75
C GLY A 42 -26.14 13.94 -4.38
N ILE A 43 -26.93 12.89 -4.10
CA ILE A 43 -26.77 12.07 -2.88
C ILE A 43 -25.49 11.24 -2.97
N ILE A 44 -25.17 10.78 -4.18
CA ILE A 44 -23.91 10.10 -4.49
C ILE A 44 -23.11 11.00 -5.42
N GLU A 45 -21.89 11.33 -5.02
CA GLU A 45 -20.96 12.12 -5.81
C GLU A 45 -19.67 11.31 -6.04
N TYR A 46 -19.13 11.43 -7.25
CA TYR A 46 -17.80 10.91 -7.55
C TYR A 46 -16.74 11.89 -7.08
N VAL A 47 -15.70 11.35 -6.45
CA VAL A 47 -14.56 12.16 -5.99
C VAL A 47 -13.81 12.71 -7.22
N ASP A 48 -13.59 14.03 -7.21
CA ASP A 48 -12.84 14.73 -8.25
C ASP A 48 -11.36 14.34 -8.27
N ASP A 49 -10.75 14.32 -9.47
CA ASP A 49 -9.34 13.96 -9.62
C ASP A 49 -8.37 14.86 -8.83
N SER A 50 -8.76 16.09 -8.50
CA SER A 50 -7.96 17.02 -7.68
C SER A 50 -7.71 16.49 -6.27
N VAL A 51 -8.62 15.66 -5.72
CA VAL A 51 -8.41 15.01 -4.43
C VAL A 51 -7.28 13.99 -4.52
N TYR A 52 -7.23 13.23 -5.62
CA TYR A 52 -6.11 12.31 -5.86
C TYR A 52 -4.79 13.05 -6.04
N ASP A 53 -4.78 14.17 -6.74
CA ASP A 53 -3.57 14.97 -6.93
C ASP A 53 -3.06 15.55 -5.62
N THR A 54 -3.95 16.09 -4.77
CA THR A 54 -3.61 16.56 -3.43
C THR A 54 -3.03 15.43 -2.55
N PHE A 55 -3.65 14.24 -2.59
CA PHE A 55 -3.12 13.07 -1.87
C PHE A 55 -1.73 12.68 -2.38
N LEU A 56 -1.55 12.61 -3.69
CA LEU A 56 -0.26 12.28 -4.30
C LEU A 56 0.83 13.30 -3.96
N GLU A 57 0.51 14.58 -3.89
CA GLU A 57 1.45 15.61 -3.43
C GLU A 57 1.94 15.31 -2.00
N LYS A 58 1.02 14.96 -1.09
CA LYS A 58 1.37 14.59 0.29
C LYS A 58 2.22 13.31 0.37
N VAL A 59 1.96 12.35 -0.49
CA VAL A 59 2.81 11.14 -0.62
C VAL A 59 4.20 11.51 -1.11
N MET A 60 4.30 12.37 -2.13
CA MET A 60 5.58 12.81 -2.69
C MET A 60 6.43 13.61 -1.70
N GLU A 61 5.82 14.37 -0.79
CA GLU A 61 6.52 15.07 0.31
C GLU A 61 7.27 14.11 1.26
N GLN A 62 6.90 12.82 1.30
CA GLN A 62 7.54 11.82 2.18
C GLN A 62 8.86 11.27 1.64
N GLN A 63 9.27 11.62 0.43
CA GLN A 63 10.53 11.16 -0.13
C GLN A 63 11.72 11.70 0.66
N VAL A 64 12.62 10.81 1.07
CA VAL A 64 13.89 11.23 1.72
C VAL A 64 14.98 11.59 0.71
N ASN A 65 14.93 11.02 -0.50
CA ASN A 65 15.83 11.31 -1.62
C ASN A 65 15.01 11.50 -2.91
N PRO A 66 14.41 12.67 -3.12
CA PRO A 66 13.64 12.95 -4.33
C PRO A 66 14.49 12.78 -5.60
N GLY A 67 13.93 12.09 -6.60
CA GLY A 67 14.57 11.91 -7.90
C GLY A 67 15.56 10.75 -8.00
N ILE A 68 15.82 9.97 -6.94
CA ILE A 68 16.77 8.85 -6.97
C ILE A 68 16.40 7.78 -8.00
N CYS A 69 15.12 7.58 -8.29
CA CYS A 69 14.67 6.60 -9.30
C CYS A 69 14.78 7.13 -10.74
N LYS A 70 14.92 8.43 -10.92
CA LYS A 70 14.93 9.04 -12.26
C LYS A 70 16.19 8.66 -13.03
N GLY A 71 15.99 8.01 -14.19
CA GLY A 71 17.09 7.53 -15.01
C GLY A 71 17.87 6.34 -14.41
N SER A 72 17.33 5.69 -13.38
CA SER A 72 17.97 4.51 -12.74
C SER A 72 17.89 3.25 -13.61
N GLY A 73 16.95 3.20 -14.56
CA GLY A 73 16.64 2.00 -15.32
C GLY A 73 15.91 0.91 -14.50
N LEU A 74 15.40 1.26 -13.31
CA LEU A 74 14.68 0.31 -12.44
C LEU A 74 13.43 -0.22 -13.14
N LYS A 75 13.34 -1.55 -13.25
CA LYS A 75 12.21 -2.28 -13.81
C LYS A 75 11.37 -2.90 -12.71
N VAL A 76 10.09 -2.62 -12.73
CA VAL A 76 9.14 -3.05 -11.71
C VAL A 76 8.02 -3.86 -12.32
N VAL A 77 7.71 -5.02 -11.76
CA VAL A 77 6.42 -5.68 -11.93
C VAL A 77 5.53 -5.26 -10.76
N TYR A 78 4.32 -4.83 -11.04
CA TYR A 78 3.35 -4.44 -10.00
C TYR A 78 2.06 -5.24 -10.08
N THR A 79 1.56 -5.68 -8.93
CA THR A 79 0.22 -6.22 -8.79
C THR A 79 -0.56 -5.51 -7.67
N PRO A 80 -1.75 -4.97 -7.95
CA PRO A 80 -2.65 -4.45 -6.93
C PRO A 80 -3.47 -5.54 -6.23
N LEU A 81 -3.30 -6.83 -6.57
CA LEU A 81 -4.10 -7.95 -6.08
C LEU A 81 -5.62 -7.69 -6.18
N ASN A 82 -6.08 -7.22 -7.34
CA ASN A 82 -7.46 -6.82 -7.62
C ASN A 82 -7.97 -5.65 -6.74
N GLY A 83 -7.07 -4.86 -6.17
CA GLY A 83 -7.36 -3.84 -5.16
C GLY A 83 -7.31 -2.39 -5.66
N THR A 84 -7.54 -1.47 -4.73
CA THR A 84 -7.67 -0.03 -4.95
C THR A 84 -6.35 0.68 -5.26
N GLY A 85 -5.20 0.05 -4.94
CA GLY A 85 -3.87 0.62 -5.16
C GLY A 85 -3.51 0.87 -6.62
N ASN A 86 -4.17 0.20 -7.57
CA ASN A 86 -3.82 0.21 -9.00
C ASN A 86 -3.50 1.61 -9.55
N LYS A 87 -4.44 2.54 -9.50
CA LYS A 87 -4.26 3.87 -10.09
C LYS A 87 -3.21 4.70 -9.35
N LEU A 88 -3.28 4.74 -8.02
CA LEU A 88 -2.46 5.63 -7.21
C LEU A 88 -1.01 5.18 -7.14
N VAL A 89 -0.75 3.89 -6.93
CA VAL A 89 0.62 3.34 -6.90
C VAL A 89 1.31 3.56 -8.24
N ARG A 90 0.64 3.32 -9.36
CA ARG A 90 1.20 3.58 -10.70
C ARG A 90 1.52 5.05 -10.92
N LYS A 91 0.62 5.95 -10.50
CA LYS A 91 0.88 7.41 -10.55
C LYS A 91 2.10 7.79 -9.69
N VAL A 92 2.26 7.21 -8.48
CA VAL A 92 3.43 7.44 -7.63
C VAL A 92 4.70 6.94 -8.30
N LEU A 93 4.72 5.69 -8.77
CA LEU A 93 5.90 5.10 -9.45
C LEU A 93 6.36 5.97 -10.62
N ASN A 94 5.42 6.42 -11.46
CA ASN A 94 5.74 7.34 -12.55
C ASN A 94 6.28 8.69 -12.05
N LYS A 95 5.63 9.30 -11.05
CA LYS A 95 6.05 10.60 -10.49
C LYS A 95 7.44 10.55 -9.86
N ILE A 96 7.85 9.45 -9.25
CA ILE A 96 9.20 9.28 -8.69
C ILE A 96 10.26 8.95 -9.73
N GLY A 97 9.86 8.66 -10.98
CA GLY A 97 10.75 8.43 -12.11
C GLY A 97 11.04 6.96 -12.43
N VAL A 98 10.17 6.04 -12.00
CA VAL A 98 10.21 4.64 -12.47
C VAL A 98 9.52 4.60 -13.84
N GLU A 99 10.29 4.33 -14.88
CA GLU A 99 9.84 4.40 -16.28
C GLU A 99 9.26 3.07 -16.78
N GLU A 100 9.78 1.94 -16.31
CA GLU A 100 9.35 0.60 -16.72
C GLU A 100 8.53 -0.07 -15.61
N VAL A 101 7.21 -0.12 -15.78
CA VAL A 101 6.27 -0.79 -14.84
C VAL A 101 5.35 -1.73 -15.61
N ASP A 102 5.56 -3.03 -15.43
CA ASP A 102 4.70 -4.08 -15.96
C ASP A 102 3.62 -4.45 -14.95
N ILE A 103 2.36 -4.52 -15.39
CA ILE A 103 1.22 -4.83 -14.53
C ILE A 103 0.79 -6.29 -14.72
N VAL A 104 0.52 -6.98 -13.62
CA VAL A 104 -0.12 -8.30 -13.65
C VAL A 104 -1.57 -8.13 -14.08
N LYS A 105 -1.84 -8.41 -15.35
CA LYS A 105 -3.11 -8.09 -16.02
C LYS A 105 -4.32 -8.78 -15.39
N GLU A 106 -4.16 -10.01 -14.96
CA GLU A 106 -5.23 -10.79 -14.32
C GLU A 106 -5.64 -10.26 -12.94
N GLN A 107 -4.78 -9.42 -12.32
CA GLN A 107 -4.98 -8.83 -11.01
C GLN A 107 -5.11 -7.30 -11.05
N GLU A 108 -5.10 -6.70 -12.24
CA GLU A 108 -5.13 -5.24 -12.42
C GLU A 108 -6.45 -4.61 -12.00
N LEU A 109 -7.57 -5.24 -12.37
CA LEU A 109 -8.91 -4.73 -12.13
C LEU A 109 -9.55 -5.42 -10.92
N PRO A 110 -10.51 -4.74 -10.24
CA PRO A 110 -11.25 -5.35 -9.14
C PRO A 110 -11.93 -6.66 -9.56
N ASP A 111 -11.80 -7.69 -8.72
CA ASP A 111 -12.51 -8.96 -8.84
C ASP A 111 -13.04 -9.34 -7.45
N GLY A 112 -14.35 -9.19 -7.24
CA GLY A 112 -14.99 -9.49 -5.96
C GLY A 112 -14.91 -10.96 -5.54
N ASN A 113 -14.60 -11.87 -6.46
CA ASN A 113 -14.41 -13.28 -6.17
C ASN A 113 -12.93 -13.64 -5.91
N PHE A 114 -12.00 -12.69 -6.14
CA PHE A 114 -10.56 -12.94 -6.03
C PHE A 114 -10.11 -14.23 -6.74
N THR A 115 -10.59 -14.45 -7.97
CA THR A 115 -10.45 -15.69 -8.72
C THR A 115 -9.00 -16.15 -8.88
N THR A 116 -8.07 -15.19 -9.01
CA THR A 116 -6.64 -15.46 -9.17
C THR A 116 -5.85 -15.40 -7.86
N CYS A 117 -6.47 -14.95 -6.76
CA CYS A 117 -5.82 -14.76 -5.48
C CYS A 117 -6.83 -14.86 -4.31
N PRO A 118 -7.29 -16.08 -3.94
CA PRO A 118 -8.32 -16.25 -2.89
C PRO A 118 -7.93 -15.67 -1.53
N TYR A 119 -6.64 -15.50 -1.28
CA TYR A 119 -6.08 -14.88 -0.07
C TYR A 119 -5.13 -13.73 -0.47
N PRO A 120 -5.65 -12.53 -0.74
CA PRO A 120 -4.88 -11.42 -1.31
C PRO A 120 -3.98 -10.74 -0.25
N ASN A 121 -3.05 -11.50 0.31
CA ASN A 121 -2.03 -11.02 1.25
C ASN A 121 -0.67 -10.99 0.54
N PRO A 122 -0.05 -9.81 0.34
CA PRO A 122 1.20 -9.66 -0.39
C PRO A 122 2.42 -10.25 0.33
N GLU A 123 2.28 -10.75 1.56
CA GLU A 123 3.36 -11.42 2.28
C GLU A 123 3.43 -12.93 1.99
N ILE A 124 2.41 -13.50 1.34
CA ILE A 124 2.38 -14.93 1.01
C ILE A 124 2.71 -15.18 -0.46
N LYS A 125 3.48 -16.26 -0.69
CA LYS A 125 3.99 -16.59 -2.03
C LYS A 125 2.85 -16.86 -3.03
N GLU A 126 1.81 -17.53 -2.58
CA GLU A 126 0.65 -17.91 -3.39
C GLU A 126 -0.07 -16.70 -3.97
N ALA A 127 -0.18 -15.61 -3.19
CA ALA A 127 -0.76 -14.36 -3.66
C ALA A 127 0.08 -13.70 -4.75
N LEU A 128 1.40 -13.84 -4.65
CA LEU A 128 2.36 -13.25 -5.58
C LEU A 128 2.66 -14.14 -6.81
N GLN A 129 2.11 -15.34 -6.90
CA GLN A 129 2.49 -16.31 -7.93
C GLN A 129 2.34 -15.73 -9.35
N LYS A 130 1.23 -15.05 -9.67
CA LYS A 130 1.05 -14.40 -10.98
C LYS A 130 2.09 -13.33 -11.26
N GLY A 131 2.47 -12.58 -10.24
CA GLY A 131 3.56 -11.61 -10.33
C GLY A 131 4.91 -12.28 -10.57
N LEU A 132 5.21 -13.38 -9.86
CA LEU A 132 6.43 -14.17 -10.05
C LEU A 132 6.49 -14.79 -11.45
N ASP A 133 5.37 -15.34 -11.94
CA ASP A 133 5.29 -15.88 -13.31
C ASP A 133 5.55 -14.80 -14.37
N LEU A 134 5.13 -13.55 -14.13
CA LEU A 134 5.46 -12.43 -14.98
C LEU A 134 6.93 -12.03 -14.85
N CYS A 135 7.48 -12.03 -13.64
CA CYS A 135 8.90 -11.74 -13.40
C CYS A 135 9.83 -12.69 -14.16
N GLU A 136 9.49 -13.97 -14.27
CA GLU A 136 10.27 -14.93 -15.07
C GLU A 136 10.34 -14.54 -16.56
N LYS A 137 9.29 -13.87 -17.07
CA LYS A 137 9.20 -13.44 -18.48
C LYS A 137 9.91 -12.13 -18.76
N VAL A 138 9.67 -11.12 -17.91
CA VAL A 138 10.14 -9.74 -18.15
C VAL A 138 11.40 -9.38 -17.38
N GLN A 139 11.82 -10.23 -16.45
CA GLN A 139 13.08 -10.10 -15.69
C GLN A 139 13.25 -8.72 -15.01
N PRO A 140 12.28 -8.26 -14.20
CA PRO A 140 12.38 -6.98 -13.48
C PRO A 140 13.40 -7.07 -12.33
N ASP A 141 13.76 -5.91 -11.80
CA ASP A 141 14.56 -5.83 -10.57
C ASP A 141 13.70 -6.07 -9.32
N LEU A 142 12.44 -5.65 -9.37
CA LEU A 142 11.52 -5.64 -8.25
C LEU A 142 10.11 -6.09 -8.65
N LEU A 143 9.54 -7.02 -7.89
CA LEU A 143 8.09 -7.25 -7.83
C LEU A 143 7.55 -6.48 -6.64
N LEU A 144 6.54 -5.65 -6.89
CA LEU A 144 5.80 -4.88 -5.90
C LEU A 144 4.35 -5.34 -5.88
N ALA A 145 3.79 -5.54 -4.70
CA ALA A 145 2.38 -5.89 -4.52
C ALA A 145 1.75 -5.08 -3.40
N THR A 146 0.50 -4.67 -3.58
CA THR A 146 -0.33 -4.12 -2.50
C THR A 146 -1.54 -5.02 -2.30
N ASP A 147 -2.03 -5.10 -1.06
CA ASP A 147 -3.29 -5.79 -0.80
C ASP A 147 -4.52 -4.98 -1.29
N PRO A 148 -5.73 -5.51 -1.19
CA PRO A 148 -6.89 -4.89 -1.84
C PRO A 148 -7.24 -3.49 -1.36
N ASP A 149 -7.03 -3.14 -0.10
CA ASP A 149 -7.23 -1.79 0.45
C ASP A 149 -5.94 -0.96 0.50
N ALA A 150 -4.82 -1.55 0.02
CA ALA A 150 -3.52 -0.93 -0.16
C ALA A 150 -2.90 -0.37 1.15
N ASP A 151 -3.20 -1.00 2.29
CA ASP A 151 -2.57 -0.67 3.58
C ASP A 151 -1.31 -1.52 3.86
N ARG A 152 -1.08 -2.58 3.08
CA ARG A 152 0.11 -3.45 3.13
C ARG A 152 0.85 -3.45 1.80
N VAL A 153 2.17 -3.67 1.89
CA VAL A 153 3.04 -3.84 0.73
C VAL A 153 3.90 -5.09 0.88
N GLY A 154 3.95 -5.89 -0.16
CA GLY A 154 4.87 -7.01 -0.30
C GLY A 154 5.83 -6.78 -1.46
N ILE A 155 7.05 -7.29 -1.32
CA ILE A 155 8.05 -7.19 -2.38
C ILE A 155 8.78 -8.51 -2.58
N ALA A 156 9.19 -8.75 -3.82
CA ALA A 156 10.22 -9.74 -4.13
C ALA A 156 11.31 -9.09 -4.98
N VAL A 157 12.54 -9.48 -4.72
CA VAL A 157 13.72 -8.95 -5.42
C VAL A 157 14.43 -10.07 -6.14
N LYS A 158 15.08 -9.73 -7.26
CA LYS A 158 15.91 -10.67 -8.00
C LYS A 158 17.17 -10.98 -7.20
N ASP A 159 17.41 -12.26 -6.93
CA ASP A 159 18.61 -12.73 -6.25
C ASP A 159 19.77 -12.97 -7.24
N TYR A 160 20.96 -13.21 -6.73
CA TYR A 160 22.19 -13.42 -7.52
C TYR A 160 22.11 -14.62 -8.46
N ASP A 161 21.31 -15.63 -8.12
CA ASP A 161 21.09 -16.83 -8.96
C ASP A 161 20.00 -16.61 -10.04
N GLY A 162 19.41 -15.42 -10.08
CA GLY A 162 18.34 -15.06 -11.00
C GLY A 162 16.92 -15.40 -10.52
N SER A 163 16.77 -16.08 -9.39
CA SER A 163 15.47 -16.34 -8.76
C SER A 163 14.91 -15.09 -8.09
N TYR A 164 13.61 -15.12 -7.75
CA TYR A 164 12.98 -14.01 -7.01
C TYR A 164 12.74 -14.43 -5.57
N ARG A 165 13.33 -13.68 -4.65
CA ARG A 165 13.18 -13.88 -3.21
C ARG A 165 12.16 -12.90 -2.63
N LEU A 166 11.17 -13.43 -1.95
CA LEU A 166 10.23 -12.62 -1.19
C LEU A 166 10.95 -12.03 0.03
N ILE A 167 10.67 -10.76 0.28
CA ILE A 167 11.18 -10.04 1.45
C ILE A 167 10.06 -9.99 2.49
N SER A 168 10.32 -10.51 3.67
CA SER A 168 9.34 -10.47 4.76
C SER A 168 9.07 -9.03 5.24
N GLY A 169 7.89 -8.79 5.83
CA GLY A 169 7.55 -7.49 6.39
C GLY A 169 8.57 -6.99 7.41
N ASN A 170 9.17 -7.88 8.20
CA ASN A 170 10.24 -7.53 9.14
C ASN A 170 11.54 -7.11 8.44
N GLU A 171 11.96 -7.82 7.39
CA GLU A 171 13.13 -7.44 6.59
C GLU A 171 12.91 -6.08 5.93
N ASN A 172 11.74 -5.90 5.30
CA ASN A 172 11.37 -4.64 4.65
C ASN A 172 11.35 -3.47 5.65
N GLY A 173 10.73 -3.65 6.82
CA GLY A 173 10.70 -2.65 7.87
C GLY A 173 12.08 -2.25 8.37
N VAL A 174 13.01 -3.22 8.52
CA VAL A 174 14.41 -2.93 8.89
C VAL A 174 15.13 -2.14 7.80
N MET A 175 15.00 -2.55 6.54
CA MET A 175 15.63 -1.87 5.41
C MET A 175 15.12 -0.43 5.26
N LEU A 176 13.80 -0.22 5.31
CA LEU A 176 13.19 1.11 5.23
C LEU A 176 13.60 1.98 6.41
N THR A 177 13.60 1.46 7.65
CA THR A 177 14.04 2.21 8.83
C THR A 177 15.50 2.65 8.68
N ASN A 178 16.39 1.73 8.28
CA ASN A 178 17.79 2.08 8.08
C ASN A 178 17.96 3.11 6.96
N TYR A 179 17.28 2.94 5.84
CA TYR A 179 17.32 3.88 4.71
C TYR A 179 16.87 5.28 5.12
N ILE A 180 15.72 5.40 5.77
CA ILE A 180 15.17 6.69 6.19
C ILE A 180 16.12 7.39 7.18
N LEU A 181 16.61 6.67 8.20
CA LEU A 181 17.49 7.25 9.22
C LEU A 181 18.85 7.66 8.64
N SER A 182 19.46 6.81 7.80
CA SER A 182 20.75 7.13 7.17
C SER A 182 20.64 8.35 6.26
N CYS A 183 19.64 8.37 5.37
CA CYS A 183 19.45 9.48 4.43
C CYS A 183 19.13 10.80 5.16
N LYS A 184 18.26 10.78 6.18
CA LYS A 184 17.96 11.97 6.96
C LYS A 184 19.19 12.48 7.71
N LYS A 185 20.05 11.58 8.21
CA LYS A 185 21.31 11.95 8.86
C LYS A 185 22.28 12.57 7.88
N GLU A 186 22.48 11.96 6.71
CA GLU A 186 23.35 12.46 5.63
C GLU A 186 22.88 13.82 5.10
N ASN A 187 21.57 14.00 4.97
CA ASN A 187 20.97 15.26 4.50
C ASN A 187 20.84 16.34 5.59
N GLY A 188 21.24 16.04 6.83
CA GLY A 188 21.11 16.97 7.96
C GLY A 188 19.66 17.27 8.38
N THR A 189 18.72 16.41 8.02
CA THR A 189 17.27 16.55 8.31
C THR A 189 16.78 15.59 9.41
N LEU A 190 17.69 14.80 10.01
CA LEU A 190 17.34 13.98 11.15
C LEU A 190 17.10 14.87 12.38
N PRO A 191 15.94 14.77 13.06
CA PRO A 191 15.71 15.54 14.28
C PRO A 191 16.77 15.25 15.36
N GLU A 192 17.02 16.20 16.26
CA GLU A 192 17.93 16.02 17.42
C GLU A 192 17.51 14.83 18.30
N LYS A 193 16.21 14.58 18.42
CA LYS A 193 15.63 13.46 19.19
C LYS A 193 14.69 12.65 18.28
N PRO A 194 15.22 11.83 17.38
CA PRO A 194 14.40 11.02 16.49
C PRO A 194 13.65 9.93 17.26
N VAL A 195 12.42 9.71 16.89
CA VAL A 195 11.56 8.66 17.48
C VAL A 195 11.12 7.69 16.40
N VAL A 196 11.32 6.40 16.66
CA VAL A 196 10.80 5.29 15.82
C VAL A 196 9.78 4.52 16.62
N VAL A 197 8.56 4.40 16.11
CA VAL A 197 7.48 3.63 16.73
C VAL A 197 7.31 2.32 15.98
N LYS A 198 7.25 1.21 16.70
CA LYS A 198 7.00 -0.13 16.16
C LYS A 198 6.04 -0.90 17.04
N THR A 199 5.40 -1.93 16.49
CA THR A 199 4.54 -2.84 17.25
C THR A 199 5.35 -3.91 17.99
N ILE A 200 4.69 -4.62 18.90
CA ILE A 200 5.32 -5.71 19.66
C ILE A 200 5.77 -6.88 18.77
N VAL A 201 5.07 -7.11 17.66
CA VAL A 201 5.38 -8.19 16.70
C VAL A 201 6.52 -7.84 15.73
N THR A 202 6.91 -6.58 15.68
CA THR A 202 8.01 -6.13 14.83
C THR A 202 9.36 -6.54 15.43
N THR A 203 10.29 -6.96 14.58
CA THR A 203 11.62 -7.43 14.98
C THR A 203 12.36 -6.47 15.92
N LYS A 204 13.10 -7.04 16.89
CA LYS A 204 13.97 -6.27 17.81
C LYS A 204 15.19 -5.66 17.11
N LEU A 205 15.49 -6.06 15.87
CA LEU A 205 16.61 -5.48 15.11
C LEU A 205 16.45 -3.97 14.88
N ILE A 206 15.20 -3.47 14.79
CA ILE A 206 14.93 -2.02 14.71
C ILE A 206 15.46 -1.28 15.95
N ASN A 207 15.38 -1.86 17.15
CA ASN A 207 15.94 -1.24 18.34
C ASN A 207 17.47 -1.04 18.19
N LYS A 208 18.16 -2.05 17.63
CA LYS A 208 19.61 -1.96 17.36
C LYS A 208 19.96 -0.93 16.31
N LEU A 209 19.10 -0.74 15.33
CA LEU A 209 19.26 0.36 14.35
C LEU A 209 19.14 1.71 15.03
N CYS A 210 18.14 1.90 15.91
CA CYS A 210 17.94 3.18 16.61
C CYS A 210 19.12 3.52 17.53
N GLU A 211 19.83 2.52 18.12
CA GLU A 211 21.04 2.75 18.91
C GLU A 211 22.21 3.32 18.07
N LYS A 212 22.17 3.14 16.74
CA LYS A 212 23.23 3.60 15.80
C LYS A 212 23.04 5.05 15.37
N TYR A 213 21.83 5.55 15.36
CA TYR A 213 21.48 6.87 14.85
C TYR A 213 21.16 7.87 15.95
#